data_dba3dacac427d6668266046d1855c054
#
_entry.id   dba3dacac427d6668266046d1855c054
#
_cell.length_a   1.000
_cell.length_b   1.000
_cell.length_c   1.000
_cell.angle_alpha   90.00
_cell.angle_beta   90.00
_cell.angle_gamma   90.00
#
_symmetry.space_group_name_H-M   'P 1'
#
loop_
_entity.id
_entity.type
_entity.pdbx_description
1 polymer ?
#
loop_
_entity_poly.entity_id
_entity_poly.type
_entity_poly.pdbx_seq_one_letter_code
_entity_poly.pdbx_strand_id
1 'polypeptide(L)'
;MKVSGILRVKGNTLFTVTPDEPLARAVDIMAEKDIGSLVVMEHGELVGMLTFREVIQSIVKNGGTLGTTQVRSSMDDHPLTCTTETEIDEVRRMMLERHARYMPVMDKKMLMGVISFYDVA
;
A
#
# COMPACT_ATOMS: atom_id res chain seq x y z
N MET A 1 -12.53 -18.81 -0.11
CA MET A 1 -11.85 -18.24 1.05
C MET A 1 -11.93 -16.72 0.98
N LYS A 2 -12.24 -16.09 2.08
CA LYS A 2 -12.36 -14.63 2.15
C LYS A 2 -11.06 -13.98 2.61
N VAL A 3 -10.92 -12.69 2.33
CA VAL A 3 -9.76 -11.89 2.77
C VAL A 3 -9.54 -12.02 4.28
N SER A 4 -10.60 -12.08 5.08
CA SER A 4 -10.50 -12.26 6.53
C SER A 4 -9.65 -13.48 6.91
N GLY A 5 -9.72 -14.55 6.14
CA GLY A 5 -8.92 -15.75 6.38
C GLY A 5 -7.42 -15.51 6.19
N ILE A 6 -7.07 -14.72 5.17
CA ILE A 6 -5.67 -14.35 4.92
C ILE A 6 -5.14 -13.48 6.08
N LEU A 7 -5.91 -12.48 6.49
CA LEU A 7 -5.49 -11.59 7.58
C LEU A 7 -5.32 -12.34 8.90
N ARG A 8 -6.15 -13.36 9.13
CA ARG A 8 -6.04 -14.17 10.34
C ARG A 8 -4.71 -14.93 10.39
N VAL A 9 -4.22 -15.36 9.24
CA VAL A 9 -2.96 -16.13 9.13
C VAL A 9 -1.75 -15.21 9.15
N LYS A 10 -1.74 -14.16 8.32
CA LYS A 10 -0.56 -13.29 8.19
C LYS A 10 -0.48 -12.24 9.30
N GLY A 11 -1.58 -11.98 9.99
CA GLY A 11 -1.67 -10.89 10.94
C GLY A 11 -1.99 -9.58 10.25
N ASN A 12 -2.12 -8.53 11.05
CA ASN A 12 -2.50 -7.21 10.57
C ASN A 12 -1.54 -6.12 11.02
N THR A 13 -0.27 -6.46 11.17
CA THR A 13 0.76 -5.46 11.44
C THR A 13 0.85 -4.51 10.26
N LEU A 14 0.72 -3.22 10.53
CA LEU A 14 0.73 -2.18 9.51
C LEU A 14 1.83 -1.18 9.78
N PHE A 15 2.51 -0.78 8.71
CA PHE A 15 3.44 0.33 8.75
C PHE A 15 2.84 1.45 7.92
N THR A 16 2.74 2.63 8.52
CA THR A 16 2.08 3.78 7.90
C THR A 16 3.02 4.98 7.88
N VAL A 17 2.73 5.89 6.97
CA VAL A 17 3.37 7.21 6.91
C VAL A 17 2.29 8.25 6.69
N THR A 18 2.63 9.52 6.98
CA THR A 18 1.74 10.63 6.68
C THR A 18 2.12 11.23 5.32
N PRO A 19 1.18 11.93 4.65
CA PRO A 19 1.46 12.50 3.32
C PRO A 19 2.57 13.55 3.31
N ASP A 20 2.78 14.23 4.43
CA ASP A 20 3.74 15.33 4.48
C ASP A 20 5.16 14.90 4.84
N GLU A 21 5.36 13.62 5.15
CA GLU A 21 6.70 13.11 5.39
C GLU A 21 7.52 13.09 4.09
N PRO A 22 8.84 13.28 4.18
CA PRO A 22 9.71 13.14 3.01
C PRO A 22 9.62 11.72 2.44
N LEU A 23 9.63 11.61 1.11
CA LEU A 23 9.66 10.31 0.46
C LEU A 23 10.87 9.48 0.89
N ALA A 24 12.03 10.15 1.11
CA ALA A 24 13.24 9.48 1.60
C ALA A 24 12.99 8.76 2.93
N ARG A 25 12.18 9.33 3.82
CA ARG A 25 11.83 8.71 5.10
C ARG A 25 11.03 7.44 4.88
N ALA A 26 10.06 7.48 3.97
CA ALA A 26 9.26 6.30 3.63
C ALA A 26 10.14 5.19 3.06
N VAL A 27 11.08 5.54 2.19
CA VAL A 27 12.01 4.57 1.59
C VAL A 27 12.88 3.93 2.68
N ASP A 28 13.35 4.71 3.65
CA ASP A 28 14.13 4.18 4.78
C ASP A 28 13.30 3.14 5.57
N ILE A 29 12.03 3.43 5.81
CA ILE A 29 11.14 2.50 6.51
C ILE A 29 10.96 1.21 5.71
N MET A 30 10.73 1.33 4.39
CA MET A 30 10.56 0.17 3.53
C MET A 30 11.79 -0.72 3.54
N ALA A 31 12.98 -0.12 3.49
CA ALA A 31 14.24 -0.86 3.52
C ALA A 31 14.47 -1.51 4.89
N GLU A 32 14.27 -0.75 5.97
CA GLU A 32 14.50 -1.22 7.34
C GLU A 32 13.56 -2.37 7.71
N LYS A 33 12.29 -2.27 7.32
CA LYS A 33 11.26 -3.26 7.64
C LYS A 33 11.15 -4.37 6.59
N ASP A 34 11.89 -4.26 5.50
CA ASP A 34 11.85 -5.22 4.38
C ASP A 34 10.42 -5.39 3.88
N ILE A 35 9.77 -4.29 3.56
CA ILE A 35 8.39 -4.27 3.07
C ILE A 35 8.30 -3.51 1.74
N GLY A 36 7.36 -3.93 0.90
CA GLY A 36 7.18 -3.37 -0.44
C GLY A 36 6.10 -2.32 -0.55
N SER A 37 5.41 -2.01 0.55
CA SER A 37 4.33 -1.04 0.54
C SER A 37 4.19 -0.36 1.89
N LEU A 38 3.69 0.87 1.86
CA LEU A 38 3.30 1.63 3.04
C LEU A 38 1.91 2.21 2.79
N VAL A 39 1.10 2.20 3.83
CA VAL A 39 -0.20 2.87 3.80
C VAL A 39 0.03 4.32 4.20
N VAL A 40 -0.57 5.24 3.46
CA VAL A 40 -0.51 6.67 3.75
C VAL A 40 -1.79 7.06 4.46
N MET A 41 -1.65 7.51 5.70
CA MET A 41 -2.77 7.86 6.57
C MET A 41 -2.72 9.34 6.93
N GLU A 42 -3.88 9.98 6.96
CA GLU A 42 -4.01 11.37 7.37
C GLU A 42 -5.30 11.50 8.19
N HIS A 43 -5.17 12.01 9.42
CA HIS A 43 -6.31 12.21 10.32
C HIS A 43 -7.14 10.93 10.53
N GLY A 44 -6.46 9.79 10.63
CA GLY A 44 -7.11 8.51 10.84
C GLY A 44 -7.74 7.88 9.62
N GLU A 45 -7.57 8.49 8.45
CA GLU A 45 -8.14 7.99 7.20
C GLU A 45 -7.06 7.56 6.21
N LEU A 46 -7.36 6.52 5.42
CA LEU A 46 -6.52 6.11 4.32
C LEU A 46 -6.61 7.18 3.22
N VAL A 47 -5.45 7.76 2.85
CA VAL A 47 -5.40 8.73 1.76
C VAL A 47 -4.57 8.25 0.58
N GLY A 48 -3.81 7.17 0.73
CA GLY A 48 -3.06 6.64 -0.40
C GLY A 48 -2.23 5.42 -0.05
N MET A 49 -1.57 4.90 -1.08
CA MET A 49 -0.62 3.80 -0.97
C MET A 49 0.70 4.21 -1.61
N LEU A 50 1.78 3.76 -1.00
CA LEU A 50 3.11 3.95 -1.55
C LEU A 50 3.75 2.57 -1.72
N THR A 51 4.12 2.23 -2.95
CA THR A 51 4.79 0.97 -3.26
C THR A 51 6.09 1.25 -4.00
N PHE A 52 6.86 0.22 -4.29
CA PHE A 52 8.07 0.35 -5.10
C PHE A 52 7.78 1.04 -6.44
N ARG A 53 6.60 0.82 -7.02
CA ARG A 53 6.22 1.46 -8.28
C ARG A 53 6.26 2.97 -8.16
N GLU A 54 5.61 3.54 -7.14
CA GLU A 54 5.56 4.98 -6.93
C GLU A 54 6.94 5.56 -6.62
N VAL A 55 7.74 4.81 -5.84
CA VAL A 55 9.11 5.24 -5.52
C VAL A 55 9.95 5.30 -6.81
N ILE A 56 9.90 4.25 -7.64
CA ILE A 56 10.65 4.21 -8.89
C ILE A 56 10.21 5.33 -9.82
N GLN A 57 8.91 5.56 -9.95
CA GLN A 57 8.38 6.64 -10.78
C GLN A 57 8.88 8.00 -10.31
N SER A 58 8.95 8.21 -8.99
CA SER A 58 9.48 9.46 -8.43
C SER A 58 10.94 9.65 -8.70
N ILE A 59 11.75 8.60 -8.58
CA ILE A 59 13.18 8.65 -8.89
C ILE A 59 13.41 9.06 -10.34
N VAL A 60 12.68 8.44 -11.27
CA VAL A 60 12.77 8.76 -12.70
C VAL A 60 12.37 10.21 -12.95
N LYS A 61 11.27 10.64 -12.35
CA LYS A 61 10.75 12.00 -12.52
C LYS A 61 11.73 13.06 -11.97
N ASN A 62 12.50 12.71 -10.95
CA ASN A 62 13.44 13.61 -10.31
C ASN A 62 14.87 13.46 -10.84
N GLY A 63 15.05 12.83 -11.99
CA GLY A 63 16.36 12.72 -12.63
C GLY A 63 17.34 11.77 -11.93
N GLY A 64 16.82 10.77 -11.21
CA GLY A 64 17.65 9.72 -10.60
C GLY A 64 17.77 9.80 -9.09
N THR A 65 17.07 10.73 -8.44
CA THR A 65 17.13 10.89 -6.98
C THR A 65 15.73 11.01 -6.40
N LEU A 66 15.62 10.87 -5.09
CA LEU A 66 14.36 11.13 -4.39
C LEU A 66 14.11 12.65 -4.24
N GLY A 67 15.18 13.43 -4.22
CA GLY A 67 15.10 14.87 -4.06
C GLY A 67 14.45 15.27 -2.74
N THR A 68 13.65 16.32 -2.78
CA THR A 68 12.88 16.82 -1.64
C THR A 68 11.40 16.41 -1.74
N THR A 69 11.09 15.41 -2.55
CA THR A 69 9.72 14.95 -2.79
C THR A 69 9.09 14.48 -1.48
N GLN A 70 7.84 14.87 -1.28
CA GLN A 70 7.04 14.37 -0.16
C GLN A 70 6.20 13.16 -0.61
N VAL A 71 5.80 12.35 0.36
CA VAL A 71 4.94 11.18 0.12
C VAL A 71 3.70 11.58 -0.66
N ARG A 72 3.08 12.71 -0.32
CA ARG A 72 1.87 13.24 -0.97
C ARG A 72 2.01 13.33 -2.48
N SER A 73 3.19 13.70 -2.96
CA SER A 73 3.44 13.90 -4.39
C SER A 73 3.71 12.60 -5.15
N SER A 74 3.94 11.51 -4.45
CA SER A 74 4.33 10.23 -5.05
C SER A 74 3.28 9.14 -4.89
N MET A 75 2.49 9.19 -3.81
CA MET A 75 1.53 8.14 -3.48
C MET A 75 0.47 7.97 -4.56
N ASP A 76 -0.05 6.75 -4.66
CA ASP A 76 -1.29 6.48 -5.37
C ASP A 76 -2.43 6.94 -4.47
N ASP A 77 -3.16 7.98 -4.86
CA ASP A 77 -4.23 8.55 -4.05
C ASP A 77 -5.60 7.94 -4.33
N HIS A 78 -5.66 6.94 -5.21
CA HIS A 78 -6.88 6.19 -5.51
C HIS A 78 -6.57 4.70 -5.53
N PRO A 79 -6.03 4.14 -4.43
CA PRO A 79 -5.67 2.73 -4.42
C PRO A 79 -6.90 1.84 -4.52
N LEU A 80 -6.72 0.73 -5.20
CA LEU A 80 -7.72 -0.32 -5.23
C LEU A 80 -7.84 -0.89 -3.82
N THR A 81 -9.06 -1.07 -3.33
CA THR A 81 -9.31 -1.61 -2.00
C THR A 81 -10.26 -2.80 -2.06
N CYS A 82 -10.24 -3.59 -1.00
CA CYS A 82 -11.21 -4.66 -0.79
C CYS A 82 -11.71 -4.63 0.65
N THR A 83 -12.60 -5.54 1.00
CA THR A 83 -13.09 -5.67 2.36
C THR A 83 -12.67 -7.03 2.92
N THR A 84 -12.87 -7.23 4.22
CA THR A 84 -12.60 -8.52 4.87
C THR A 84 -13.50 -9.63 4.30
N GLU A 85 -14.64 -9.26 3.69
CA GLU A 85 -15.62 -10.21 3.14
C GLU A 85 -15.41 -10.50 1.66
N THR A 86 -14.47 -9.82 1.01
CA THR A 86 -14.18 -10.06 -0.41
C THR A 86 -13.57 -11.45 -0.59
N GLU A 87 -14.01 -12.16 -1.62
CA GLU A 87 -13.44 -13.47 -1.95
C GLU A 87 -12.04 -13.31 -2.53
N ILE A 88 -11.17 -14.24 -2.19
CA ILE A 88 -9.76 -14.20 -2.63
C ILE A 88 -9.66 -14.25 -4.16
N ASP A 89 -10.52 -15.05 -4.80
CA ASP A 89 -10.51 -15.13 -6.27
C ASP A 89 -10.82 -13.78 -6.91
N GLU A 90 -11.72 -13.00 -6.31
CA GLU A 90 -12.02 -11.66 -6.80
C GLU A 90 -10.85 -10.71 -6.60
N VAL A 91 -10.21 -10.77 -5.42
CA VAL A 91 -9.02 -9.96 -5.15
C VAL A 91 -7.93 -10.25 -6.18
N ARG A 92 -7.68 -11.53 -6.44
CA ARG A 92 -6.67 -11.94 -7.43
C ARG A 92 -6.99 -11.38 -8.80
N ARG A 93 -8.25 -11.47 -9.22
CA ARG A 93 -8.70 -10.93 -10.51
C ARG A 93 -8.50 -9.42 -10.57
N MET A 94 -8.88 -8.70 -9.52
CA MET A 94 -8.71 -7.24 -9.45
C MET A 94 -7.23 -6.85 -9.55
N MET A 95 -6.36 -7.55 -8.84
CA MET A 95 -4.92 -7.29 -8.86
C MET A 95 -4.33 -7.53 -10.26
N LEU A 96 -4.76 -8.60 -10.92
CA LEU A 96 -4.27 -8.91 -12.28
C LEU A 96 -4.74 -7.88 -13.29
N GLU A 97 -6.00 -7.47 -13.23
CA GLU A 97 -6.56 -6.49 -14.15
C GLU A 97 -5.90 -5.11 -14.02
N ARG A 98 -5.56 -4.71 -12.80
CA ARG A 98 -5.03 -3.39 -12.51
C ARG A 98 -3.52 -3.38 -12.30
N HIS A 99 -2.86 -4.52 -12.44
CA HIS A 99 -1.43 -4.68 -12.17
C HIS A 99 -1.05 -4.21 -10.77
N ALA A 100 -1.95 -4.38 -9.80
CA ALA A 100 -1.72 -4.01 -8.42
C ALA A 100 -1.09 -5.19 -7.67
N ARG A 101 -0.06 -4.92 -6.87
CA ARG A 101 0.62 -5.93 -6.06
C ARG A 101 0.19 -5.90 -4.60
N TYR A 102 -0.41 -4.82 -4.17
CA TYR A 102 -0.85 -4.58 -2.80
C TYR A 102 -2.22 -3.97 -2.81
N MET A 103 -3.03 -4.33 -1.82
CA MET A 103 -4.39 -3.85 -1.74
C MET A 103 -4.78 -3.65 -0.28
N PRO A 104 -5.11 -2.41 0.12
CA PRO A 104 -5.63 -2.17 1.45
C PRO A 104 -6.96 -2.89 1.67
N VAL A 105 -7.14 -3.42 2.86
CA VAL A 105 -8.38 -4.07 3.28
C VAL A 105 -9.10 -3.12 4.20
N MET A 106 -10.33 -2.76 3.84
CA MET A 106 -11.12 -1.77 4.56
C MET A 106 -12.35 -2.41 5.19
N ASP A 107 -12.75 -1.89 6.35
CA ASP A 107 -14.07 -2.10 6.90
C ASP A 107 -14.68 -0.71 7.04
N LYS A 108 -15.55 -0.35 6.09
CA LYS A 108 -16.05 1.01 5.94
C LYS A 108 -14.87 1.97 5.79
N LYS A 109 -14.65 2.86 6.73
CA LYS A 109 -13.53 3.81 6.69
C LYS A 109 -12.32 3.35 7.48
N MET A 110 -12.38 2.18 8.10
CA MET A 110 -11.31 1.66 8.94
C MET A 110 -10.38 0.76 8.13
N LEU A 111 -9.09 1.04 8.20
CA LEU A 111 -8.07 0.18 7.60
C LEU A 111 -7.87 -1.06 8.47
N MET A 112 -8.08 -2.23 7.88
CA MET A 112 -7.98 -3.52 8.58
C MET A 112 -6.66 -4.22 8.34
N GLY A 113 -6.01 -3.94 7.23
CA GLY A 113 -4.76 -4.59 6.86
C GLY A 113 -4.41 -4.32 5.42
N VAL A 114 -3.34 -4.95 4.95
CA VAL A 114 -2.92 -4.90 3.54
C VAL A 114 -2.64 -6.32 3.11
N ILE A 115 -3.15 -6.71 1.96
CA ILE A 115 -2.78 -7.98 1.34
C ILE A 115 -1.96 -7.73 0.09
N SER A 116 -1.05 -8.66 -0.18
CA SER A 116 -0.19 -8.62 -1.36
C SER A 116 -0.64 -9.67 -2.37
N PHE A 117 -0.20 -9.51 -3.61
CA PHE A 117 -0.41 -10.54 -4.63
C PHE A 117 0.24 -11.88 -4.19
N TYR A 118 1.36 -11.80 -3.49
CA TYR A 118 2.02 -12.98 -2.93
C TYR A 118 1.09 -13.76 -1.99
N ASP A 119 0.27 -13.05 -1.20
CA ASP A 119 -0.65 -13.68 -0.26
C ASP A 119 -1.76 -14.46 -0.95
N VAL A 120 -2.15 -14.06 -2.16
CA VAL A 120 -3.32 -14.61 -2.88
C VAL A 120 -2.95 -15.42 -4.12
N ALA A 121 -1.68 -15.43 -4.48
CA ALA A 121 -1.19 -16.16 -5.66
C ALA A 121 -1.36 -17.67 -5.56
#